data_6bfba8e5a244d83e865b114756aef5e7
#
_entry.id   6bfba8e5a244d83e865b114756aef5e7
#
_cell.length_a   1.000
_cell.length_b   1.000
_cell.length_c   1.000
_cell.angle_alpha   90.00
_cell.angle_beta   90.00
_cell.angle_gamma   90.00
#
_symmetry.space_group_name_H-M   'P 1'
#
loop_
_entity.id
_entity.type
_entity.pdbx_description
1 polymer ?
#
loop_
_entity_poly.entity_id
_entity_poly.type
_entity_poly.pdbx_seq_one_letter_code
_entity_poly.pdbx_strand_id
1 'polypeptide(L)'
;MKCPSCQSEVSAADKHCPNCGAQLGGENGAPEAMKAVTSTGLVLGKKAREARIKEVVDPSAIISDRAYNGTIAIVLLWGILINYLLCRFVGTAIFTINPIVLLVGYVVLAIVGIVMVAKSQNPGISFLGYNLVVIPFGLVITYMVEHYGGIGSEVVTNAFLYTLLIAVGMMACVMIAPNFFSKLGGALGAVLIGLILCEVVLMILGVRQIVTDWIAAGLFALYIGYDIYRSQQFPKTLKNAVASALDIYLDIANLFIRLLEILGHKD
;
A
#
# COMPACT_ATOMS: atom_id res chain seq x y z
N MET A 1 38.59 8.95 22.23
CA MET A 1 38.68 8.43 20.85
C MET A 1 39.57 9.32 20.02
N LYS A 2 40.09 8.83 18.87
CA LYS A 2 40.97 9.67 18.01
C LYS A 2 40.13 10.33 16.92
N CYS A 3 40.44 11.58 16.61
CA CYS A 3 39.80 12.33 15.52
C CYS A 3 40.14 11.68 14.17
N PRO A 4 39.17 11.43 13.29
CA PRO A 4 39.39 10.79 12.00
C PRO A 4 40.19 11.69 11.02
N SER A 5 40.20 13.01 11.22
CA SER A 5 40.87 13.96 10.33
C SER A 5 42.30 14.28 10.74
N CYS A 6 42.61 14.42 12.04
CA CYS A 6 43.92 14.81 12.51
C CYS A 6 44.55 13.87 13.54
N GLN A 7 43.86 12.78 13.89
CA GLN A 7 44.30 11.74 14.84
C GLN A 7 44.57 12.20 16.29
N SER A 8 44.27 13.45 16.64
CA SER A 8 44.38 13.95 18.02
C SER A 8 43.35 13.24 18.93
N GLU A 9 43.68 13.09 20.20
CA GLU A 9 42.75 12.53 21.21
C GLU A 9 41.64 13.55 21.46
N VAL A 10 40.38 13.03 21.42
CA VAL A 10 39.14 13.81 21.62
C VAL A 10 38.24 13.08 22.56
N SER A 11 37.46 13.82 23.34
CA SER A 11 36.45 13.26 24.22
C SER A 11 35.27 12.73 23.42
N ALA A 12 34.59 11.70 23.96
CA ALA A 12 33.34 11.18 23.37
C ALA A 12 32.18 12.20 23.40
N ALA A 13 32.30 13.25 24.22
CA ALA A 13 31.30 14.30 24.36
C ALA A 13 31.54 15.50 23.38
N ASP A 14 32.70 15.56 22.71
CA ASP A 14 33.02 16.66 21.83
C ASP A 14 32.30 16.55 20.50
N LYS A 15 31.54 17.56 20.14
CA LYS A 15 30.85 17.64 18.83
C LYS A 15 31.80 18.05 17.69
N HIS A 16 32.91 18.71 18.00
CA HIS A 16 33.94 19.14 17.05
C HIS A 16 35.32 18.88 17.64
N CYS A 17 36.25 18.50 16.80
CA CYS A 17 37.65 18.33 17.22
C CYS A 17 38.26 19.66 17.64
N PRO A 18 38.78 19.81 18.89
CA PRO A 18 39.35 21.05 19.35
C PRO A 18 40.65 21.43 18.59
N ASN A 19 41.28 20.46 17.92
CA ASN A 19 42.54 20.67 17.23
C ASN A 19 42.39 21.06 15.75
N CYS A 20 41.42 20.47 15.02
CA CYS A 20 41.22 20.69 13.57
C CYS A 20 39.84 21.18 13.18
N GLY A 21 38.91 21.36 14.13
CA GLY A 21 37.53 21.80 13.87
C GLY A 21 36.64 20.77 13.20
N ALA A 22 37.14 19.57 12.86
CA ALA A 22 36.33 18.54 12.21
C ALA A 22 35.18 18.09 13.12
N GLN A 23 33.99 17.92 12.55
CA GLN A 23 32.81 17.47 13.28
C GLN A 23 32.96 15.99 13.73
N LEU A 24 32.91 15.75 15.04
CA LEU A 24 33.16 14.44 15.66
C LEU A 24 31.85 13.67 15.98
N GLY A 25 30.74 14.36 16.04
CA GLY A 25 29.40 13.81 16.29
C GLY A 25 28.62 13.75 14.99
N GLY A 26 28.79 12.69 14.23
CA GLY A 26 27.74 12.25 13.34
C GLY A 26 26.63 11.64 14.20
N GLU A 27 25.38 12.13 14.10
CA GLU A 27 24.20 11.52 14.68
C GLU A 27 24.29 10.00 14.55
N ASN A 28 23.84 9.26 15.60
CA ASN A 28 23.67 7.83 15.56
C ASN A 28 22.70 7.47 14.43
N GLY A 29 23.21 7.51 13.21
CA GLY A 29 22.47 7.20 12.00
C GLY A 29 22.40 5.70 11.82
N ALA A 30 21.26 5.23 11.40
CA ALA A 30 21.09 3.93 10.80
C ALA A 30 22.29 3.60 9.87
N PRO A 31 22.73 2.33 9.77
CA PRO A 31 23.85 1.93 8.93
C PRO A 31 23.79 2.59 7.55
N GLU A 32 24.88 3.04 6.99
CA GLU A 32 24.93 3.73 5.67
C GLU A 32 24.22 2.91 4.56
N ALA A 33 24.29 1.58 4.66
CA ALA A 33 23.56 0.68 3.77
C ALA A 33 22.03 0.88 3.87
N MET A 34 21.49 1.13 5.08
CA MET A 34 20.07 1.37 5.30
C MET A 34 19.63 2.76 4.81
N LYS A 35 20.50 3.78 4.95
CA LYS A 35 20.30 5.12 4.36
C LYS A 35 20.33 5.04 2.83
N ALA A 36 21.24 4.27 2.25
CA ALA A 36 21.36 4.09 0.81
C ALA A 36 20.12 3.34 0.23
N VAL A 37 19.67 2.28 0.89
CA VAL A 37 18.47 1.52 0.46
C VAL A 37 17.22 2.40 0.53
N THR A 38 17.05 3.16 1.63
CA THR A 38 15.86 4.03 1.81
C THR A 38 15.90 5.19 0.81
N SER A 39 17.05 5.81 0.59
CA SER A 39 17.17 6.91 -0.37
C SER A 39 17.02 6.43 -1.81
N THR A 40 17.56 5.27 -2.16
CA THR A 40 17.43 4.68 -3.51
C THR A 40 16.01 4.25 -3.80
N GLY A 41 15.31 3.61 -2.84
CA GLY A 41 13.90 3.25 -2.97
C GLY A 41 12.98 4.47 -3.14
N LEU A 42 13.21 5.52 -2.35
CA LEU A 42 12.51 6.80 -2.46
C LEU A 42 12.74 7.48 -3.82
N VAL A 43 13.99 7.48 -4.33
CA VAL A 43 14.33 8.05 -5.62
C VAL A 43 13.74 7.26 -6.77
N LEU A 44 13.77 5.92 -6.74
CA LEU A 44 13.16 5.06 -7.74
C LEU A 44 11.63 5.22 -7.77
N GLY A 45 10.99 5.23 -6.61
CA GLY A 45 9.55 5.47 -6.49
C GLY A 45 9.13 6.86 -6.98
N LYS A 46 9.94 7.89 -6.73
CA LYS A 46 9.70 9.25 -7.24
C LYS A 46 9.86 9.32 -8.75
N LYS A 47 10.94 8.76 -9.32
CA LYS A 47 11.17 8.72 -10.77
C LYS A 47 10.08 7.97 -11.52
N ALA A 48 9.66 6.80 -11.02
CA ALA A 48 8.58 6.02 -11.63
C ALA A 48 7.24 6.80 -11.63
N ARG A 49 6.95 7.54 -10.55
CA ARG A 49 5.77 8.40 -10.44
C ARG A 49 5.82 9.59 -11.40
N GLU A 50 6.95 10.28 -11.47
CA GLU A 50 7.14 11.41 -12.40
C GLU A 50 7.05 10.96 -13.85
N ALA A 51 7.59 9.78 -14.18
CA ALA A 51 7.50 9.19 -15.51
C ALA A 51 6.04 8.93 -15.90
N ARG A 52 5.21 8.43 -14.98
CA ARG A 52 3.78 8.16 -15.24
C ARG A 52 2.94 9.43 -15.36
N ILE A 53 3.28 10.49 -14.60
CA ILE A 53 2.62 11.80 -14.72
C ILE A 53 2.97 12.47 -16.07
N LYS A 54 4.23 12.30 -16.52
CA LYS A 54 4.75 12.87 -17.77
C LYS A 54 4.60 11.94 -18.97
N GLU A 55 3.87 10.86 -18.84
CA GLU A 55 3.65 9.90 -19.93
C GLU A 55 3.03 10.62 -21.12
N VAL A 56 3.71 10.56 -22.26
CA VAL A 56 3.17 11.10 -23.51
C VAL A 56 2.10 10.12 -24.00
N VAL A 57 0.85 10.57 -23.97
CA VAL A 57 -0.30 9.77 -24.35
C VAL A 57 -0.85 10.31 -25.66
N ASP A 58 -1.32 9.41 -26.54
CA ASP A 58 -2.04 9.79 -27.76
C ASP A 58 -3.25 10.66 -27.36
N PRO A 59 -3.41 11.86 -27.95
CA PRO A 59 -4.55 12.72 -27.67
C PRO A 59 -5.90 12.04 -27.87
N SER A 60 -6.00 11.08 -28.78
CA SER A 60 -7.22 10.31 -29.05
C SER A 60 -7.59 9.35 -27.90
N ALA A 61 -6.66 8.99 -27.02
CA ALA A 61 -6.88 8.12 -25.86
C ALA A 61 -7.36 8.89 -24.62
N ILE A 62 -7.36 10.22 -24.66
CA ILE A 62 -7.80 11.08 -23.54
C ILE A 62 -9.33 11.09 -23.48
N ILE A 63 -9.86 10.82 -22.31
CA ILE A 63 -11.30 10.82 -22.00
C ILE A 63 -11.65 11.96 -21.05
N SER A 64 -12.94 12.27 -20.93
CA SER A 64 -13.40 13.29 -20.01
C SER A 64 -13.17 12.89 -18.54
N ASP A 65 -13.04 13.88 -17.65
CA ASP A 65 -12.89 13.65 -16.20
C ASP A 65 -14.02 12.80 -15.63
N ARG A 66 -15.25 13.02 -16.13
CA ARG A 66 -16.43 12.25 -15.72
C ARG A 66 -16.30 10.78 -16.13
N ALA A 67 -15.86 10.50 -17.35
CA ALA A 67 -15.65 9.14 -17.83
C ALA A 67 -14.49 8.45 -17.07
N TYR A 68 -13.40 9.19 -16.82
CA TYR A 68 -12.25 8.70 -16.07
C TYR A 68 -12.63 8.28 -14.64
N ASN A 69 -13.23 9.19 -13.89
CA ASN A 69 -13.64 8.92 -12.50
C ASN A 69 -14.76 7.87 -12.43
N GLY A 70 -15.68 7.88 -13.41
CA GLY A 70 -16.70 6.84 -13.53
C GLY A 70 -16.08 5.45 -13.77
N THR A 71 -15.04 5.37 -14.61
CA THR A 71 -14.32 4.09 -14.84
C THR A 71 -13.62 3.62 -13.58
N ILE A 72 -12.95 4.50 -12.82
CA ILE A 72 -12.35 4.14 -11.52
C ILE A 72 -13.42 3.55 -10.59
N ALA A 73 -14.55 4.22 -10.45
CA ALA A 73 -15.64 3.77 -9.57
C ALA A 73 -16.20 2.42 -10.00
N ILE A 74 -16.48 2.22 -11.30
CA ILE A 74 -17.01 0.96 -11.83
C ILE A 74 -16.04 -0.20 -11.62
N VAL A 75 -14.74 0.02 -11.89
CA VAL A 75 -13.71 -1.02 -11.73
C VAL A 75 -13.50 -1.34 -10.24
N LEU A 76 -13.55 -0.36 -9.34
CA LEU A 76 -13.53 -0.59 -7.89
C LEU A 76 -14.74 -1.42 -7.43
N LEU A 77 -15.95 -1.03 -7.85
CA LEU A 77 -17.17 -1.76 -7.53
C LEU A 77 -17.13 -3.20 -8.06
N TRP A 78 -16.59 -3.40 -9.26
CA TRP A 78 -16.35 -4.73 -9.82
C TRP A 78 -15.47 -5.57 -8.89
N GLY A 79 -14.33 -5.04 -8.42
CA GLY A 79 -13.44 -5.75 -7.49
C GLY A 79 -14.12 -6.12 -6.17
N ILE A 80 -14.87 -5.19 -5.58
CA ILE A 80 -15.66 -5.43 -4.36
C ILE A 80 -16.71 -6.50 -4.61
N LEU A 81 -17.42 -6.44 -5.73
CA LEU A 81 -18.43 -7.43 -6.12
C LEU A 81 -17.80 -8.82 -6.26
N ILE A 82 -16.66 -8.95 -6.95
CA ILE A 82 -15.96 -10.22 -7.08
C ILE A 82 -15.59 -10.79 -5.70
N ASN A 83 -15.06 -9.96 -4.80
CA ASN A 83 -14.73 -10.40 -3.45
C ASN A 83 -15.97 -10.88 -2.68
N TYR A 84 -17.06 -10.14 -2.77
CA TYR A 84 -18.34 -10.57 -2.16
C TYR A 84 -18.81 -11.91 -2.72
N LEU A 85 -18.76 -12.09 -4.04
CA LEU A 85 -19.15 -13.34 -4.68
C LEU A 85 -18.26 -14.51 -4.27
N LEU A 86 -16.93 -14.29 -4.18
CA LEU A 86 -15.99 -15.29 -3.69
C LEU A 86 -16.31 -15.68 -2.24
N CYS A 87 -16.49 -14.73 -1.34
CA CYS A 87 -16.88 -15.01 0.03
C CYS A 87 -18.23 -15.77 0.09
N ARG A 88 -19.20 -15.43 -0.76
CA ARG A 88 -20.54 -16.03 -0.73
C ARG A 88 -20.58 -17.44 -1.32
N PHE A 89 -19.81 -17.72 -2.37
CA PHE A 89 -19.89 -18.99 -3.09
C PHE A 89 -18.77 -19.96 -2.74
N VAL A 90 -17.57 -19.47 -2.41
CA VAL A 90 -16.46 -20.33 -1.95
C VAL A 90 -16.65 -20.65 -0.46
N GLY A 91 -16.94 -19.63 0.36
CA GLY A 91 -17.22 -19.77 1.78
C GLY A 91 -16.18 -20.67 2.48
N THR A 92 -16.65 -21.54 3.38
CA THR A 92 -15.80 -22.45 4.17
C THR A 92 -15.00 -23.45 3.33
N ALA A 93 -15.33 -23.67 2.05
CA ALA A 93 -14.54 -24.51 1.16
C ALA A 93 -13.11 -23.98 0.98
N ILE A 94 -12.86 -22.69 1.24
CA ILE A 94 -11.52 -22.10 1.20
C ILE A 94 -10.54 -22.79 2.14
N PHE A 95 -10.99 -23.35 3.26
CA PHE A 95 -10.15 -24.04 4.24
C PHE A 95 -9.59 -25.38 3.74
N THR A 96 -10.06 -25.89 2.61
CA THR A 96 -9.46 -27.08 1.95
C THR A 96 -8.12 -26.73 1.28
N ILE A 97 -7.85 -25.45 1.03
CA ILE A 97 -6.61 -24.95 0.43
C ILE A 97 -5.62 -24.63 1.55
N ASN A 98 -4.38 -25.11 1.41
CA ASN A 98 -3.33 -24.75 2.35
C ASN A 98 -3.09 -23.22 2.32
N PRO A 99 -3.11 -22.52 3.48
CA PRO A 99 -2.96 -21.06 3.53
C PRO A 99 -1.65 -20.53 2.89
N ILE A 100 -0.56 -21.30 3.00
CA ILE A 100 0.73 -20.93 2.40
C ILE A 100 0.63 -20.99 0.86
N VAL A 101 -0.02 -22.03 0.33
CA VAL A 101 -0.24 -22.17 -1.13
C VAL A 101 -1.12 -21.04 -1.64
N LEU A 102 -2.16 -20.67 -0.89
CA LEU A 102 -3.05 -19.57 -1.20
C LEU A 102 -2.28 -18.24 -1.26
N LEU A 103 -1.46 -17.97 -0.23
CA LEU A 103 -0.66 -16.75 -0.13
C LEU A 103 0.40 -16.66 -1.23
N VAL A 104 1.16 -17.73 -1.47
CA VAL A 104 2.18 -17.77 -2.52
C VAL A 104 1.54 -17.62 -3.91
N GLY A 105 0.42 -18.32 -4.15
CA GLY A 105 -0.34 -18.20 -5.40
C GLY A 105 -0.84 -16.77 -5.63
N TYR A 106 -1.38 -16.12 -4.59
CA TYR A 106 -1.76 -14.70 -4.64
C TYR A 106 -0.57 -13.83 -5.02
N VAL A 107 0.56 -13.94 -4.32
CA VAL A 107 1.74 -13.09 -4.55
C VAL A 107 2.25 -13.22 -5.98
N VAL A 108 2.36 -14.44 -6.50
CA VAL A 108 2.82 -14.69 -7.88
C VAL A 108 1.86 -14.05 -8.90
N LEU A 109 0.55 -14.30 -8.77
CA LEU A 109 -0.45 -13.75 -9.69
C LEU A 109 -0.58 -12.23 -9.57
N ALA A 110 -0.45 -11.68 -8.36
CA ALA A 110 -0.45 -10.24 -8.12
C ALA A 110 0.74 -9.56 -8.80
N ILE A 111 1.95 -10.12 -8.71
CA ILE A 111 3.12 -9.58 -9.40
C ILE A 111 2.89 -9.55 -10.91
N VAL A 112 2.40 -10.66 -11.50
CA VAL A 112 2.09 -10.72 -12.93
C VAL A 112 1.03 -9.68 -13.29
N GLY A 113 -0.07 -9.59 -12.54
CA GLY A 113 -1.16 -8.65 -12.76
C GLY A 113 -0.69 -7.19 -12.68
N ILE A 114 0.08 -6.83 -11.65
CA ILE A 114 0.64 -5.49 -11.47
C ILE A 114 1.57 -5.13 -12.65
N VAL A 115 2.43 -6.06 -13.08
CA VAL A 115 3.31 -5.84 -14.25
C VAL A 115 2.50 -5.63 -15.53
N MET A 116 1.41 -6.39 -15.73
CA MET A 116 0.51 -6.21 -16.87
C MET A 116 -0.15 -4.84 -16.85
N VAL A 117 -0.70 -4.41 -15.71
CA VAL A 117 -1.29 -3.07 -15.54
C VAL A 117 -0.27 -1.96 -15.77
N ALA A 118 0.95 -2.13 -15.26
CA ALA A 118 2.00 -1.10 -15.36
C ALA A 118 2.56 -0.94 -16.78
N LYS A 119 2.75 -2.04 -17.51
CA LYS A 119 3.44 -2.04 -18.81
C LYS A 119 2.50 -1.92 -20.00
N SER A 120 1.25 -2.37 -19.87
CA SER A 120 0.32 -2.35 -21.01
C SER A 120 -0.22 -0.95 -21.29
N GLN A 121 -0.37 -0.61 -22.56
CA GLN A 121 -1.11 0.57 -23.02
C GLN A 121 -2.55 0.22 -23.38
N ASN A 122 -2.88 -1.07 -23.48
CA ASN A 122 -4.23 -1.52 -23.81
C ASN A 122 -5.08 -1.61 -22.52
N PRO A 123 -6.23 -0.91 -22.45
CA PRO A 123 -7.11 -0.95 -21.28
C PRO A 123 -7.65 -2.35 -20.95
N GLY A 124 -7.89 -3.18 -21.99
CA GLY A 124 -8.35 -4.56 -21.80
C GLY A 124 -7.31 -5.45 -21.12
N ILE A 125 -6.03 -5.32 -21.54
CA ILE A 125 -4.93 -6.03 -20.89
C ILE A 125 -4.73 -5.53 -19.46
N SER A 126 -4.87 -4.23 -19.22
CA SER A 126 -4.81 -3.64 -17.88
C SER A 126 -5.95 -4.18 -17.00
N PHE A 127 -7.17 -4.31 -17.53
CA PHE A 127 -8.30 -4.88 -16.80
C PHE A 127 -8.12 -6.39 -16.54
N LEU A 128 -7.51 -7.14 -17.45
CA LEU A 128 -7.12 -8.53 -17.20
C LEU A 128 -6.09 -8.62 -16.08
N GLY A 129 -5.06 -7.76 -16.10
CA GLY A 129 -4.07 -7.65 -15.02
C GLY A 129 -4.71 -7.29 -13.68
N TYR A 130 -5.69 -6.38 -13.67
CA TYR A 130 -6.49 -6.05 -12.49
C TYR A 130 -7.15 -7.31 -11.90
N ASN A 131 -7.82 -8.12 -12.74
CA ASN A 131 -8.48 -9.34 -12.27
C ASN A 131 -7.50 -10.41 -11.76
N LEU A 132 -6.28 -10.47 -12.33
CA LEU A 132 -5.21 -11.34 -11.83
C LEU A 132 -4.73 -10.96 -10.42
N VAL A 133 -4.97 -9.74 -9.98
CA VAL A 133 -4.72 -9.32 -8.59
C VAL A 133 -5.96 -9.55 -7.73
N VAL A 134 -7.11 -9.05 -8.18
CA VAL A 134 -8.35 -8.99 -7.39
C VAL A 134 -8.90 -10.36 -7.06
N ILE A 135 -8.90 -11.31 -8.01
CA ILE A 135 -9.48 -12.64 -7.79
C ILE A 135 -8.67 -13.45 -6.75
N PRO A 136 -7.33 -13.60 -6.88
CA PRO A 136 -6.56 -14.30 -5.86
C PRO A 136 -6.57 -13.60 -4.51
N PHE A 137 -6.55 -12.26 -4.49
CA PHE A 137 -6.66 -11.51 -3.24
C PHE A 137 -8.03 -11.69 -2.59
N GLY A 138 -9.10 -11.78 -3.41
CA GLY A 138 -10.43 -12.10 -2.93
C GLY A 138 -10.53 -13.49 -2.27
N LEU A 139 -9.73 -14.46 -2.71
CA LEU A 139 -9.63 -15.75 -2.01
C LEU A 139 -8.93 -15.60 -0.65
N VAL A 140 -7.89 -14.75 -0.55
CA VAL A 140 -7.26 -14.43 0.74
C VAL A 140 -8.28 -13.73 1.66
N ILE A 141 -9.03 -12.77 1.14
CA ILE A 141 -10.12 -12.10 1.89
C ILE A 141 -11.16 -13.12 2.32
N THR A 142 -11.56 -14.06 1.46
CA THR A 142 -12.50 -15.13 1.81
C THR A 142 -11.99 -15.97 2.98
N TYR A 143 -10.72 -16.35 2.96
CA TYR A 143 -10.11 -17.09 4.07
C TYR A 143 -10.20 -16.30 5.39
N MET A 144 -9.88 -15.02 5.36
CA MET A 144 -9.94 -14.14 6.54
C MET A 144 -11.40 -13.94 7.01
N VAL A 145 -12.33 -13.67 6.10
CA VAL A 145 -13.76 -13.51 6.41
C VAL A 145 -14.32 -14.76 7.07
N GLU A 146 -14.04 -15.95 6.52
CA GLU A 146 -14.52 -17.22 7.10
C GLU A 146 -13.86 -17.54 8.44
N HIS A 147 -12.59 -17.15 8.62
CA HIS A 147 -11.88 -17.29 9.90
C HIS A 147 -12.56 -16.49 11.02
N TYR A 148 -13.13 -15.32 10.70
CA TYR A 148 -13.85 -14.46 11.64
C TYR A 148 -15.38 -14.64 11.65
N GLY A 149 -15.87 -15.81 11.22
CA GLY A 149 -17.25 -16.22 11.35
C GLY A 149 -18.14 -15.99 10.12
N GLY A 150 -17.53 -15.67 8.97
CA GLY A 150 -18.23 -15.51 7.68
C GLY A 150 -18.90 -14.14 7.50
N ILE A 151 -19.52 -13.95 6.33
CA ILE A 151 -20.15 -12.67 5.91
C ILE A 151 -21.20 -12.14 6.90
N GLY A 152 -21.90 -13.03 7.61
CA GLY A 152 -22.96 -12.64 8.56
C GLY A 152 -22.47 -12.30 9.96
N SER A 153 -21.16 -12.44 10.25
CA SER A 153 -20.64 -12.14 11.58
C SER A 153 -20.60 -10.64 11.85
N GLU A 154 -20.75 -10.28 13.12
CA GLU A 154 -20.67 -8.88 13.56
C GLU A 154 -19.30 -8.27 13.27
N VAL A 155 -18.23 -9.05 13.48
CA VAL A 155 -16.85 -8.62 13.21
C VAL A 155 -16.67 -8.23 11.74
N VAL A 156 -17.11 -9.10 10.81
CA VAL A 156 -16.99 -8.84 9.36
C VAL A 156 -17.84 -7.65 8.93
N THR A 157 -19.07 -7.55 9.45
CA THR A 157 -19.99 -6.45 9.13
C THR A 157 -19.41 -5.12 9.61
N ASN A 158 -18.90 -5.07 10.84
CA ASN A 158 -18.30 -3.85 11.40
C ASN A 158 -17.00 -3.47 10.68
N ALA A 159 -16.15 -4.45 10.36
CA ALA A 159 -14.94 -4.19 9.57
C ALA A 159 -15.27 -3.58 8.20
N PHE A 160 -16.26 -4.14 7.50
CA PHE A 160 -16.72 -3.60 6.22
C PHE A 160 -17.26 -2.18 6.35
N LEU A 161 -18.12 -1.94 7.35
CA LEU A 161 -18.70 -0.62 7.59
C LEU A 161 -17.62 0.43 7.90
N TYR A 162 -16.67 0.11 8.79
CA TYR A 162 -15.59 1.04 9.12
C TYR A 162 -14.66 1.29 7.93
N THR A 163 -14.35 0.25 7.14
CA THR A 163 -13.58 0.41 5.89
C THR A 163 -14.27 1.40 4.95
N LEU A 164 -15.57 1.24 4.74
CA LEU A 164 -16.35 2.11 3.87
C LEU A 164 -16.38 3.56 4.40
N LEU A 165 -16.63 3.75 5.70
CA LEU A 165 -16.65 5.07 6.33
C LEU A 165 -15.28 5.76 6.22
N ILE A 166 -14.19 5.03 6.45
CA ILE A 166 -12.83 5.57 6.32
C ILE A 166 -12.54 5.93 4.86
N ALA A 167 -12.86 5.06 3.90
CA ALA A 167 -12.63 5.33 2.48
C ALA A 167 -13.39 6.57 1.99
N VAL A 168 -14.67 6.71 2.36
CA VAL A 168 -15.48 7.89 2.04
C VAL A 168 -14.94 9.14 2.74
N GLY A 169 -14.56 9.01 4.02
CA GLY A 169 -13.94 10.10 4.78
C GLY A 169 -12.63 10.57 4.16
N MET A 170 -11.77 9.65 3.73
CA MET A 170 -10.50 9.99 3.07
C MET A 170 -10.73 10.67 1.71
N MET A 171 -11.75 10.24 0.96
CA MET A 171 -12.13 10.93 -0.28
C MET A 171 -12.55 12.38 -0.01
N ALA A 172 -13.35 12.64 1.04
CA ALA A 172 -13.70 13.98 1.44
C ALA A 172 -12.48 14.80 1.91
N CYS A 173 -11.56 14.19 2.66
CA CYS A 173 -10.32 14.84 3.10
C CYS A 173 -9.44 15.25 1.91
N VAL A 174 -9.35 14.44 0.86
CA VAL A 174 -8.60 14.80 -0.36
C VAL A 174 -9.20 16.04 -1.04
N MET A 175 -10.52 16.15 -1.07
CA MET A 175 -11.19 17.32 -1.65
C MET A 175 -10.92 18.60 -0.86
N ILE A 176 -10.78 18.51 0.47
CA ILE A 176 -10.56 19.66 1.37
C ILE A 176 -9.08 20.04 1.42
N ALA A 177 -8.18 19.05 1.48
CA ALA A 177 -6.76 19.27 1.73
C ALA A 177 -5.83 18.52 0.73
N PRO A 178 -5.93 18.76 -0.60
CA PRO A 178 -5.14 18.05 -1.60
C PRO A 178 -3.62 18.25 -1.42
N ASN A 179 -3.20 19.44 -0.93
CA ASN A 179 -1.79 19.75 -0.69
C ASN A 179 -1.15 18.92 0.42
N PHE A 180 -1.93 18.43 1.36
CA PHE A 180 -1.44 17.48 2.37
C PHE A 180 -1.05 16.17 1.71
N PHE A 181 -1.95 15.59 0.91
CA PHE A 181 -1.73 14.31 0.24
C PHE A 181 -0.59 14.36 -0.79
N SER A 182 -0.37 15.49 -1.46
CA SER A 182 0.73 15.66 -2.40
C SER A 182 2.12 15.39 -1.80
N LYS A 183 2.29 15.62 -0.51
CA LYS A 183 3.56 15.49 0.22
C LYS A 183 3.79 14.09 0.77
N LEU A 184 2.78 13.24 0.85
CA LEU A 184 2.84 11.94 1.55
C LEU A 184 3.60 10.86 0.78
N GLY A 185 3.57 10.88 -0.53
CA GLY A 185 3.91 9.72 -1.37
C GLY A 185 5.26 9.07 -1.16
N GLY A 186 6.30 9.81 -0.77
CA GLY A 186 7.61 9.24 -0.44
C GLY A 186 7.65 8.63 0.96
N ALA A 187 7.01 9.32 1.91
CA ALA A 187 6.98 8.89 3.30
C ALA A 187 6.16 7.61 3.48
N LEU A 188 4.97 7.53 2.85
CA LEU A 188 4.12 6.35 2.94
C LEU A 188 4.83 5.07 2.49
N GLY A 189 5.56 5.12 1.35
CA GLY A 189 6.30 3.95 0.87
C GLY A 189 7.40 3.50 1.83
N ALA A 190 8.13 4.43 2.44
CA ALA A 190 9.16 4.11 3.43
C ALA A 190 8.56 3.50 4.71
N VAL A 191 7.44 4.07 5.19
CA VAL A 191 6.72 3.55 6.37
C VAL A 191 6.16 2.15 6.09
N LEU A 192 5.60 1.89 4.91
CA LEU A 192 5.08 0.58 4.53
C LEU A 192 6.18 -0.49 4.54
N ILE A 193 7.33 -0.20 3.94
CA ILE A 193 8.48 -1.13 3.95
C ILE A 193 8.94 -1.39 5.38
N GLY A 194 9.08 -0.34 6.19
CA GLY A 194 9.45 -0.46 7.61
C GLY A 194 8.45 -1.30 8.40
N LEU A 195 7.15 -1.11 8.17
CA LEU A 195 6.09 -1.87 8.81
C LEU A 195 6.14 -3.36 8.43
N ILE A 196 6.27 -3.67 7.14
CA ILE A 196 6.38 -5.07 6.67
C ILE A 196 7.59 -5.76 7.32
N LEU A 197 8.75 -5.10 7.34
CA LEU A 197 9.94 -5.66 7.98
C LEU A 197 9.73 -5.89 9.49
N CYS A 198 9.07 -4.95 10.18
CA CYS A 198 8.71 -5.07 11.58
C CYS A 198 7.77 -6.26 11.82
N GLU A 199 6.71 -6.39 11.02
CA GLU A 199 5.74 -7.49 11.12
C GLU A 199 6.41 -8.87 10.90
N VAL A 200 7.30 -8.98 9.91
CA VAL A 200 8.07 -10.21 9.66
C VAL A 200 8.92 -10.58 10.89
N VAL A 201 9.60 -9.61 11.48
CA VAL A 201 10.42 -9.85 12.69
C VAL A 201 9.53 -10.26 13.87
N LEU A 202 8.42 -9.57 14.12
CA LEU A 202 7.48 -9.89 15.20
C LEU A 202 6.86 -11.28 15.01
N MET A 203 6.54 -11.66 13.76
CA MET A 203 6.03 -12.98 13.43
C MET A 203 7.05 -14.09 13.76
N ILE A 204 8.33 -13.88 13.41
CA ILE A 204 9.42 -14.83 13.73
C ILE A 204 9.60 -14.95 15.23
N LEU A 205 9.45 -13.86 15.98
CA LEU A 205 9.56 -13.83 17.45
C LEU A 205 8.31 -14.33 18.17
N GLY A 206 7.23 -14.65 17.45
CA GLY A 206 5.96 -15.09 18.05
C GLY A 206 5.23 -13.99 18.83
N VAL A 207 5.52 -12.72 18.57
CA VAL A 207 4.89 -11.57 19.23
C VAL A 207 3.56 -11.23 18.54
N ARG A 208 2.52 -10.95 19.32
CA ARG A 208 1.22 -10.51 18.79
C ARG A 208 1.33 -9.15 18.09
N GLN A 209 0.67 -9.01 16.95
CA GLN A 209 0.82 -7.85 16.05
C GLN A 209 -0.23 -6.75 16.26
N ILE A 210 -0.97 -6.73 17.36
CA ILE A 210 -2.09 -5.80 17.61
C ILE A 210 -1.72 -4.33 17.38
N VAL A 211 -0.53 -3.91 17.84
CA VAL A 211 -0.06 -2.52 17.67
C VAL A 211 0.25 -2.22 16.19
N THR A 212 0.87 -3.17 15.50
CA THR A 212 1.20 -3.01 14.08
C THR A 212 -0.05 -3.01 13.21
N ASP A 213 -1.11 -3.74 13.59
CA ASP A 213 -2.40 -3.71 12.88
C ASP A 213 -3.05 -2.31 12.93
N TRP A 214 -3.02 -1.63 14.07
CA TRP A 214 -3.51 -0.24 14.18
C TRP A 214 -2.67 0.72 13.35
N ILE A 215 -1.34 0.57 13.36
CA ILE A 215 -0.44 1.39 12.54
C ILE A 215 -0.70 1.12 11.06
N ALA A 216 -0.85 -0.15 10.66
CA ALA A 216 -1.16 -0.54 9.30
C ALA A 216 -2.51 0.02 8.83
N ALA A 217 -3.56 -0.06 9.67
CA ALA A 217 -4.87 0.49 9.34
C ALA A 217 -4.79 2.00 9.09
N GLY A 218 -4.10 2.76 9.97
CA GLY A 218 -3.86 4.18 9.76
C GLY A 218 -3.05 4.48 8.49
N LEU A 219 -2.04 3.67 8.20
CA LEU A 219 -1.23 3.80 7.00
C LEU A 219 -2.04 3.55 5.73
N PHE A 220 -2.85 2.48 5.67
CA PHE A 220 -3.70 2.21 4.50
C PHE A 220 -4.81 3.24 4.33
N ALA A 221 -5.36 3.78 5.41
CA ALA A 221 -6.27 4.93 5.31
C ALA A 221 -5.60 6.12 4.62
N LEU A 222 -4.36 6.48 5.00
CA LEU A 222 -3.60 7.54 4.33
C LEU A 222 -3.26 7.19 2.87
N TYR A 223 -2.98 5.92 2.56
CA TYR A 223 -2.77 5.47 1.19
C TYR A 223 -4.01 5.64 0.32
N ILE A 224 -5.21 5.30 0.81
CA ILE A 224 -6.48 5.55 0.10
C ILE A 224 -6.57 7.02 -0.31
N GLY A 225 -6.35 7.95 0.62
CA GLY A 225 -6.37 9.38 0.31
C GLY A 225 -5.28 9.79 -0.69
N TYR A 226 -4.06 9.29 -0.50
CA TYR A 226 -2.96 9.58 -1.39
C TYR A 226 -3.21 9.05 -2.82
N ASP A 227 -3.73 7.83 -2.97
CA ASP A 227 -3.95 7.23 -4.28
C ASP A 227 -5.16 7.84 -5.00
N ILE A 228 -6.19 8.28 -4.27
CA ILE A 228 -7.26 9.13 -4.81
C ILE A 228 -6.69 10.46 -5.32
N TYR A 229 -5.86 11.16 -4.52
CA TYR A 229 -5.18 12.38 -4.96
C TYR A 229 -4.33 12.13 -6.20
N ARG A 230 -3.50 11.10 -6.17
CA ARG A 230 -2.56 10.74 -7.25
C ARG A 230 -3.29 10.37 -8.55
N SER A 231 -4.43 9.69 -8.46
CA SER A 231 -5.22 9.31 -9.63
C SER A 231 -5.61 10.54 -10.48
N GLN A 232 -5.83 11.68 -9.83
CA GLN A 232 -6.20 12.92 -10.52
C GLN A 232 -5.01 13.61 -11.23
N GLN A 233 -3.77 13.19 -10.94
CA GLN A 233 -2.56 13.74 -11.55
C GLN A 233 -2.14 13.01 -12.83
N PHE A 234 -2.70 11.83 -13.11
CA PHE A 234 -2.38 11.07 -14.31
C PHE A 234 -3.14 11.56 -15.54
N PRO A 235 -2.59 11.36 -16.77
CA PRO A 235 -3.36 11.53 -18.00
C PRO A 235 -4.66 10.73 -17.94
N LYS A 236 -5.77 11.36 -18.29
CA LYS A 236 -7.12 10.79 -18.17
C LYS A 236 -7.39 9.78 -19.28
N THR A 237 -6.87 8.57 -19.14
CA THR A 237 -7.09 7.46 -20.09
C THR A 237 -7.77 6.28 -19.40
N LEU A 238 -8.44 5.42 -20.16
CA LEU A 238 -9.05 4.19 -19.61
C LEU A 238 -8.03 3.29 -18.92
N LYS A 239 -6.83 3.16 -19.49
CA LYS A 239 -5.72 2.41 -18.89
C LYS A 239 -5.34 2.96 -17.52
N ASN A 240 -5.17 4.28 -17.41
CA ASN A 240 -4.80 4.92 -16.14
C ASN A 240 -5.94 4.88 -15.12
N ALA A 241 -7.20 4.88 -15.58
CA ALA A 241 -8.36 4.68 -14.71
C ALA A 241 -8.35 3.28 -14.06
N VAL A 242 -8.11 2.21 -14.85
CA VAL A 242 -8.00 0.84 -14.35
C VAL A 242 -6.81 0.71 -13.39
N ALA A 243 -5.66 1.31 -13.72
CA ALA A 243 -4.49 1.28 -12.86
C ALA A 243 -4.72 2.01 -11.52
N SER A 244 -5.39 3.17 -11.56
CA SER A 244 -5.76 3.90 -10.34
C SER A 244 -6.78 3.15 -9.49
N ALA A 245 -7.74 2.47 -10.14
CA ALA A 245 -8.69 1.61 -9.45
C ALA A 245 -7.97 0.44 -8.73
N LEU A 246 -6.94 -0.15 -9.34
CA LEU A 246 -6.13 -1.20 -8.72
C LEU A 246 -5.41 -0.70 -7.46
N ASP A 247 -4.74 0.46 -7.56
CA ASP A 247 -4.01 1.05 -6.44
C ASP A 247 -4.98 1.29 -5.25
N ILE A 248 -6.11 1.98 -5.48
CA ILE A 248 -7.12 2.28 -4.46
C ILE A 248 -7.78 0.99 -3.93
N TYR A 249 -8.05 0.00 -4.79
CA TYR A 249 -8.60 -1.29 -4.37
C TYR A 249 -7.70 -2.01 -3.38
N LEU A 250 -6.40 -2.07 -3.65
CA LEU A 250 -5.44 -2.73 -2.77
C LEU A 250 -5.41 -2.07 -1.38
N ASP A 251 -5.47 -0.74 -1.32
CA ASP A 251 -5.47 -0.02 -0.05
C ASP A 251 -6.75 -0.28 0.75
N ILE A 252 -7.91 -0.25 0.10
CA ILE A 252 -9.21 -0.54 0.72
C ILE A 252 -9.24 -1.99 1.24
N ALA A 253 -8.76 -2.95 0.44
CA ALA A 253 -8.77 -4.36 0.79
C ALA A 253 -7.79 -4.67 1.94
N ASN A 254 -6.61 -4.06 1.95
CA ASN A 254 -5.67 -4.17 3.06
C ASN A 254 -6.23 -3.53 4.34
N LEU A 255 -6.83 -2.34 4.25
CA LEU A 255 -7.50 -1.70 5.39
C LEU A 255 -8.58 -2.61 5.98
N PHE A 256 -9.40 -3.24 5.12
CA PHE A 256 -10.44 -4.17 5.55
C PHE A 256 -9.86 -5.36 6.33
N ILE A 257 -8.77 -5.98 5.83
CA ILE A 257 -8.11 -7.10 6.53
C ILE A 257 -7.60 -6.64 7.89
N ARG A 258 -6.93 -5.48 7.99
CA ARG A 258 -6.44 -4.96 9.28
C ARG A 258 -7.57 -4.68 10.27
N LEU A 259 -8.69 -4.14 9.80
CA LEU A 259 -9.86 -3.94 10.65
C LEU A 259 -10.51 -5.25 11.10
N LEU A 260 -10.51 -6.29 10.25
CA LEU A 260 -10.92 -7.64 10.63
C LEU A 260 -10.04 -8.18 11.78
N GLU A 261 -8.70 -8.06 11.64
CA GLU A 261 -7.74 -8.50 12.65
C GLU A 261 -7.94 -7.75 13.98
N ILE A 262 -8.06 -6.41 13.92
CA ILE A 262 -8.28 -5.57 15.11
C ILE A 262 -9.59 -5.91 15.83
N LEU A 263 -10.68 -6.07 15.07
CA LEU A 263 -12.00 -6.34 15.65
C LEU A 263 -12.15 -7.79 16.11
N GLY A 264 -11.48 -8.71 15.43
CA GLY A 264 -11.50 -10.14 15.79
C GLY A 264 -10.63 -10.50 16.99
N HIS A 265 -9.70 -9.63 17.44
CA HIS A 265 -8.88 -9.85 18.63
C HIS A 265 -9.57 -9.46 19.96
N LYS A 266 -10.86 -9.09 19.92
CA LYS A 266 -11.59 -8.67 21.13
C LYS A 266 -12.06 -9.81 22.03
N ASP A 267 -11.84 -11.07 21.64
CA ASP A 267 -12.25 -12.27 22.39
C ASP A 267 -11.00 -13.10 22.82
#